data_bd97fa72bf08d8240da3c846981e4e64
#
_entry.id   bd97fa72bf08d8240da3c846981e4e64
#
_cell.length_a   1.000
_cell.length_b   1.000
_cell.length_c   1.000
_cell.angle_alpha   90.00
_cell.angle_beta   90.00
_cell.angle_gamma   90.00
#
_symmetry.space_group_name_H-M   'P 1'
#
loop_
_entity.id
_entity.type
_entity.pdbx_description
1 polymer ?
#
loop_
_entity_poly.entity_id
_entity_poly.type
_entity_poly.pdbx_seq_one_letter_code
_entity_poly.pdbx_strand_id
1 'polypeptide(L)'
;CKRYRNKTNKIGKRKMYKLNYFNFKENKNNYLITNDIGKYNFLSKQDFKKLIQRKELTPELKHELIENGFIYEGNEEIFASNQAMKLRRAKEYLLVPTTLHIFVVSKNCNFNCIYCQAGNLNQKENYNMSKETAKKAVDIAMESPSRYLTFEFQGGEPLMNFETIRYIIEYSKSISDGKYIEYNLVSNLTLLTDEMIEFFIDNKVTICTSIDGNRELQNKNRPYKNADSYQETINKIKKLKERQIIVNAIETTTKHSLSKYK
;
A
#
# COMPACT_ATOMS: atom_id res chain seq x y z
N CYS A 1 7.39 0.27 -21.11
CA CYS A 1 7.75 -1.15 -21.14
C CYS A 1 7.18 -1.80 -22.40
N LYS A 2 8.01 -2.48 -23.19
CA LYS A 2 7.57 -3.21 -24.38
C LYS A 2 7.34 -4.66 -24.00
N ARG A 3 6.26 -5.28 -24.51
CA ARG A 3 5.92 -6.68 -24.27
C ARG A 3 6.35 -7.54 -25.45
N TYR A 4 7.14 -8.57 -25.19
CA TYR A 4 7.47 -9.56 -26.20
C TYR A 4 6.34 -10.60 -26.27
N ARG A 5 5.70 -10.73 -27.46
CA ARG A 5 4.73 -11.80 -27.75
C ARG A 5 5.34 -12.76 -28.76
N ASN A 6 5.25 -14.03 -28.44
CA ASN A 6 5.74 -15.09 -29.35
C ASN A 6 4.91 -15.05 -30.64
N LYS A 7 5.51 -14.67 -31.77
CA LYS A 7 4.87 -14.84 -33.08
C LYS A 7 4.97 -16.32 -33.46
N THR A 8 3.83 -16.95 -33.71
CA THR A 8 3.73 -18.35 -34.19
C THR A 8 4.68 -18.64 -35.34
N ASN A 9 5.45 -19.73 -35.21
CA ASN A 9 6.56 -20.04 -36.07
C ASN A 9 6.15 -20.86 -37.30
N LYS A 10 6.77 -20.51 -38.42
CA LYS A 10 6.95 -21.44 -39.56
C LYS A 10 8.00 -22.52 -39.13
N ILE A 11 7.67 -23.76 -39.42
CA ILE A 11 8.45 -24.97 -39.14
C ILE A 11 9.82 -24.88 -39.86
N GLY A 12 10.91 -24.90 -39.13
CA GLY A 12 12.26 -24.95 -39.71
C GLY A 12 13.37 -24.79 -38.69
N LYS A 13 14.06 -25.89 -38.36
CA LYS A 13 15.19 -26.12 -37.42
C LYS A 13 14.78 -26.31 -35.96
N ARG A 14 15.27 -27.40 -35.34
CA ARG A 14 15.16 -27.75 -33.93
C ARG A 14 15.60 -26.55 -33.07
N LYS A 15 14.66 -25.81 -32.51
CA LYS A 15 14.96 -24.69 -31.62
C LYS A 15 15.40 -25.26 -30.29
N MET A 16 16.52 -24.77 -29.75
CA MET A 16 17.10 -25.27 -28.51
C MET A 16 16.19 -24.97 -27.29
N TYR A 17 15.37 -23.95 -27.33
CA TYR A 17 14.39 -23.57 -26.29
C TYR A 17 13.24 -22.76 -26.89
N LYS A 18 12.15 -22.68 -26.15
CA LYS A 18 10.99 -21.83 -26.47
C LYS A 18 10.97 -20.63 -25.53
N LEU A 19 10.47 -19.48 -26.04
CA LEU A 19 10.34 -18.25 -25.26
C LEU A 19 8.97 -18.20 -24.61
N ASN A 20 8.91 -17.85 -23.33
CA ASN A 20 7.70 -17.43 -22.66
C ASN A 20 7.42 -15.93 -22.92
N TYR A 21 6.26 -15.44 -22.47
CA TYR A 21 5.94 -14.01 -22.50
C TYR A 21 6.73 -13.26 -21.43
N PHE A 22 7.28 -12.12 -21.80
CA PHE A 22 7.95 -11.22 -20.86
C PHE A 22 7.90 -9.76 -21.34
N ASN A 23 8.02 -8.84 -20.39
CA ASN A 23 8.21 -7.43 -20.65
C ASN A 23 9.70 -7.12 -20.67
N PHE A 24 10.10 -6.10 -21.43
CA PHE A 24 11.48 -5.66 -21.42
C PHE A 24 11.63 -4.15 -21.50
N LYS A 25 12.71 -3.64 -20.93
CA LYS A 25 13.11 -2.24 -20.99
C LYS A 25 14.60 -2.14 -21.20
N GLU A 26 15.00 -1.35 -22.20
CA GLU A 26 16.40 -1.03 -22.40
C GLU A 26 16.88 -0.04 -21.34
N ASN A 27 18.02 -0.31 -20.72
CA ASN A 27 18.77 0.58 -19.86
C ASN A 27 20.17 0.76 -20.50
N LYS A 28 20.89 1.82 -20.17
CA LYS A 28 22.17 2.23 -20.82
C LYS A 28 22.98 1.10 -21.45
N ASN A 29 23.33 0.05 -20.70
CA ASN A 29 24.17 -1.05 -21.18
C ASN A 29 23.47 -2.41 -21.20
N ASN A 30 22.27 -2.53 -20.62
CA ASN A 30 21.58 -3.80 -20.39
C ASN A 30 20.12 -3.72 -20.80
N TYR A 31 19.49 -4.90 -20.90
CA TYR A 31 18.05 -5.07 -20.94
C TYR A 31 17.56 -5.63 -19.62
N LEU A 32 16.60 -4.99 -18.98
CA LEU A 32 15.81 -5.59 -17.92
C LEU A 32 14.65 -6.35 -18.56
N ILE A 33 14.52 -7.64 -18.24
CA ILE A 33 13.36 -8.45 -18.59
C ILE A 33 12.59 -8.83 -17.32
N THR A 34 11.26 -8.83 -17.40
CA THR A 34 10.37 -9.19 -16.29
C THR A 34 9.21 -10.04 -16.80
N ASN A 35 8.66 -10.92 -15.96
CA ASN A 35 7.51 -11.73 -16.28
C ASN A 35 6.34 -11.58 -15.28
N ASP A 36 5.21 -12.19 -15.60
CA ASP A 36 3.97 -12.05 -14.83
C ASP A 36 4.03 -12.74 -13.44
N ILE A 37 5.02 -13.64 -13.20
CA ILE A 37 5.26 -14.26 -11.89
C ILE A 37 6.21 -13.44 -10.99
N GLY A 38 6.60 -12.22 -11.43
CA GLY A 38 7.42 -11.31 -10.65
C GLY A 38 8.93 -11.57 -10.74
N LYS A 39 9.39 -12.45 -11.62
CA LYS A 39 10.83 -12.68 -11.84
C LYS A 39 11.41 -11.64 -12.79
N TYR A 40 12.68 -11.34 -12.61
CA TYR A 40 13.43 -10.43 -13.47
C TYR A 40 14.85 -10.90 -13.70
N ASN A 41 15.45 -10.47 -14.83
CA ASN A 41 16.86 -10.64 -15.15
C ASN A 41 17.39 -9.41 -15.86
N PHE A 42 18.68 -9.13 -15.65
CA PHE A 42 19.44 -8.16 -16.42
C PHE A 42 20.29 -8.89 -17.46
N LEU A 43 20.07 -8.59 -18.73
CA LEU A 43 20.80 -9.20 -19.84
C LEU A 43 21.70 -8.19 -20.53
N SER A 44 22.91 -8.58 -20.91
CA SER A 44 23.71 -7.80 -21.83
C SER A 44 22.97 -7.58 -23.16
N LYS A 45 23.30 -6.54 -23.91
CA LYS A 45 22.71 -6.33 -25.25
C LYS A 45 22.94 -7.53 -26.17
N GLN A 46 24.08 -8.20 -26.02
CA GLN A 46 24.42 -9.39 -26.80
C GLN A 46 23.54 -10.59 -26.41
N ASP A 47 23.38 -10.86 -25.11
CA ASP A 47 22.58 -11.99 -24.61
C ASP A 47 21.09 -11.78 -24.87
N PHE A 48 20.59 -10.57 -24.73
CA PHE A 48 19.22 -10.24 -25.12
C PHE A 48 18.97 -10.52 -26.62
N LYS A 49 19.93 -10.12 -27.50
CA LYS A 49 19.82 -10.41 -28.94
C LYS A 49 19.84 -11.91 -29.21
N LYS A 50 20.73 -12.67 -28.53
CA LYS A 50 20.75 -14.15 -28.65
C LYS A 50 19.43 -14.75 -28.17
N LEU A 51 18.87 -14.30 -27.04
CA LEU A 51 17.61 -14.75 -26.48
C LEU A 51 16.46 -14.59 -27.50
N ILE A 52 16.28 -13.37 -28.04
CA ILE A 52 15.22 -13.08 -29.02
C ILE A 52 15.39 -13.88 -30.31
N GLN A 53 16.63 -14.07 -30.76
CA GLN A 53 16.95 -14.86 -31.95
C GLN A 53 16.94 -16.37 -31.70
N ARG A 54 16.75 -16.81 -30.42
CA ARG A 54 16.79 -18.21 -29.99
C ARG A 54 18.10 -18.91 -30.36
N LYS A 55 19.18 -18.15 -30.23
CA LYS A 55 20.55 -18.67 -30.39
C LYS A 55 21.04 -19.27 -29.09
N GLU A 56 22.16 -19.95 -29.16
CA GLU A 56 22.83 -20.56 -28.03
C GLU A 56 23.17 -19.51 -26.94
N LEU A 57 22.80 -19.83 -25.72
CA LEU A 57 23.11 -19.09 -24.49
C LEU A 57 24.17 -19.87 -23.71
N THR A 58 24.89 -19.22 -22.81
CA THR A 58 25.76 -19.96 -21.90
C THR A 58 24.92 -20.90 -21.02
N PRO A 59 25.48 -22.04 -20.57
CA PRO A 59 24.73 -22.99 -19.73
C PRO A 59 24.15 -22.34 -18.49
N GLU A 60 24.88 -21.44 -17.82
CA GLU A 60 24.47 -20.72 -16.61
C GLU A 60 23.27 -19.80 -16.88
N LEU A 61 23.40 -18.97 -17.92
CA LEU A 61 22.32 -18.06 -18.30
C LEU A 61 21.05 -18.80 -18.75
N LYS A 62 21.23 -19.88 -19.49
CA LYS A 62 20.15 -20.75 -19.94
C LYS A 62 19.40 -21.34 -18.74
N HIS A 63 20.15 -21.88 -17.77
CA HIS A 63 19.59 -22.45 -16.55
C HIS A 63 18.79 -21.41 -15.77
N GLU A 64 19.38 -20.23 -15.52
CA GLU A 64 18.74 -19.13 -14.83
C GLU A 64 17.43 -18.67 -15.51
N LEU A 65 17.45 -18.56 -16.84
CA LEU A 65 16.25 -18.16 -17.60
C LEU A 65 15.15 -19.22 -17.59
N ILE A 66 15.51 -20.52 -17.51
CA ILE A 66 14.54 -21.61 -17.33
C ILE A 66 13.92 -21.56 -15.94
N GLU A 67 14.73 -21.46 -14.88
CA GLU A 67 14.25 -21.37 -13.50
C GLU A 67 13.31 -20.18 -13.27
N ASN A 68 13.70 -19.04 -13.83
CA ASN A 68 12.91 -17.81 -13.76
C ASN A 68 11.70 -17.81 -14.71
N GLY A 69 11.54 -18.82 -15.56
CA GLY A 69 10.37 -18.98 -16.43
C GLY A 69 10.34 -18.04 -17.64
N PHE A 70 11.47 -17.54 -18.10
CA PHE A 70 11.59 -16.75 -19.33
C PHE A 70 11.67 -17.61 -20.59
N ILE A 71 12.26 -18.79 -20.45
CA ILE A 71 12.36 -19.80 -21.51
C ILE A 71 11.99 -21.18 -20.95
N TYR A 72 11.70 -22.12 -21.85
CA TYR A 72 11.42 -23.50 -21.46
C TYR A 72 11.84 -24.47 -22.55
N GLU A 73 12.02 -25.74 -22.16
CA GLU A 73 12.26 -26.88 -23.01
C GLU A 73 11.16 -27.92 -22.79
N GLY A 74 10.98 -28.81 -23.73
CA GLY A 74 10.00 -29.90 -23.60
C GLY A 74 8.55 -29.50 -23.88
N ASN A 75 7.64 -30.07 -23.08
CA ASN A 75 6.19 -29.96 -23.31
C ASN A 75 5.65 -28.59 -22.84
N GLU A 76 4.92 -27.93 -23.74
CA GLU A 76 4.34 -26.61 -23.50
C GLU A 76 3.20 -26.63 -22.47
N GLU A 77 2.39 -27.69 -22.45
CA GLU A 77 1.25 -27.81 -21.53
C GLU A 77 1.75 -27.98 -20.09
N ILE A 78 2.79 -28.79 -19.90
CA ILE A 78 3.43 -28.97 -18.57
C ILE A 78 4.03 -27.66 -18.11
N PHE A 79 4.72 -26.94 -19.00
CA PHE A 79 5.27 -25.64 -18.68
C PHE A 79 4.18 -24.63 -18.31
N ALA A 80 3.12 -24.53 -19.13
CA ALA A 80 2.00 -23.61 -18.88
C ALA A 80 1.30 -23.92 -17.54
N SER A 81 1.08 -25.21 -17.23
CA SER A 81 0.49 -25.63 -15.97
C SER A 81 1.36 -25.21 -14.77
N ASN A 82 2.68 -25.42 -14.85
CA ASN A 82 3.63 -25.02 -13.82
C ASN A 82 3.67 -23.49 -13.65
N GLN A 83 3.62 -22.72 -14.75
CA GLN A 83 3.56 -21.26 -14.69
C GLN A 83 2.25 -20.78 -14.06
N ALA A 84 1.13 -21.41 -14.40
CA ALA A 84 -0.18 -21.10 -13.80
C ALA A 84 -0.18 -21.34 -12.28
N MET A 85 0.43 -22.43 -11.80
CA MET A 85 0.59 -22.68 -10.36
C MET A 85 1.45 -21.61 -9.68
N LYS A 86 2.60 -21.26 -10.29
CA LYS A 86 3.48 -20.20 -9.75
C LYS A 86 2.75 -18.86 -9.70
N LEU A 87 1.98 -18.52 -10.74
CA LEU A 87 1.19 -17.28 -10.80
C LEU A 87 0.08 -17.27 -9.76
N ARG A 88 -0.64 -18.36 -9.56
CA ARG A 88 -1.66 -18.48 -8.51
C ARG A 88 -1.06 -18.23 -7.13
N ARG A 89 0.07 -18.87 -6.80
CA ARG A 89 0.79 -18.64 -5.53
C ARG A 89 1.23 -17.17 -5.38
N ALA A 90 1.83 -16.60 -6.42
CA ALA A 90 2.30 -15.21 -6.39
C ALA A 90 1.15 -14.20 -6.20
N LYS A 91 -0.08 -14.57 -6.61
CA LYS A 91 -1.28 -13.73 -6.53
C LYS A 91 -2.32 -14.24 -5.53
N GLU A 92 -1.95 -15.16 -4.64
CA GLU A 92 -2.85 -15.75 -3.66
C GLU A 92 -3.51 -14.68 -2.76
N TYR A 93 -2.78 -13.60 -2.48
CA TYR A 93 -3.31 -12.45 -1.73
C TYR A 93 -4.54 -11.79 -2.38
N LEU A 94 -4.78 -11.98 -3.69
CA LEU A 94 -6.00 -11.48 -4.37
C LEU A 94 -7.23 -12.36 -4.12
N LEU A 95 -7.02 -13.56 -3.58
CA LEU A 95 -8.08 -14.54 -3.32
C LEU A 95 -8.49 -14.60 -1.84
N VAL A 96 -7.77 -13.84 -0.98
CA VAL A 96 -8.15 -13.72 0.42
C VAL A 96 -9.26 -12.68 0.60
N PRO A 97 -10.15 -12.85 1.59
CA PRO A 97 -11.20 -11.89 1.87
C PRO A 97 -10.61 -10.54 2.29
N THR A 98 -11.34 -9.47 2.01
CA THR A 98 -10.97 -8.13 2.48
C THR A 98 -10.97 -8.08 4.00
N THR A 99 -9.85 -7.72 4.60
CA THR A 99 -9.68 -7.60 6.05
C THR A 99 -9.52 -6.15 6.48
N LEU A 100 -8.90 -5.29 5.66
CA LEU A 100 -8.71 -3.86 5.92
C LEU A 100 -9.84 -3.05 5.30
N HIS A 101 -10.55 -2.30 6.14
CA HIS A 101 -11.58 -1.35 5.74
C HIS A 101 -11.21 0.05 6.21
N ILE A 102 -10.98 0.96 5.26
CA ILE A 102 -10.61 2.34 5.54
C ILE A 102 -11.85 3.22 5.53
N PHE A 103 -12.14 3.82 6.68
CA PHE A 103 -13.24 4.76 6.87
C PHE A 103 -12.72 6.19 6.74
N VAL A 104 -13.00 6.85 5.62
CA VAL A 104 -12.71 8.27 5.42
C VAL A 104 -13.83 9.08 6.09
N VAL A 105 -13.71 9.26 7.40
CA VAL A 105 -14.80 9.86 8.22
C VAL A 105 -14.96 11.37 8.01
N SER A 106 -13.91 12.04 7.53
CA SER A 106 -13.96 13.46 7.16
C SER A 106 -12.98 13.76 6.03
N LYS A 107 -13.35 14.59 5.06
CA LYS A 107 -12.42 15.16 4.09
C LYS A 107 -11.87 16.52 4.54
N ASN A 108 -12.42 17.10 5.60
CA ASN A 108 -11.92 18.34 6.18
C ASN A 108 -10.62 18.06 6.93
N CYS A 109 -9.69 19.02 6.90
CA CYS A 109 -8.44 18.96 7.64
C CYS A 109 -8.07 20.34 8.17
N ASN A 110 -7.49 20.41 9.35
CA ASN A 110 -6.95 21.62 9.93
C ASN A 110 -5.49 21.89 9.53
N PHE A 111 -4.83 20.94 8.81
CA PHE A 111 -3.51 21.10 8.22
C PHE A 111 -3.60 21.40 6.73
N ASN A 112 -2.48 21.96 6.18
CA ASN A 112 -2.33 22.26 4.76
C ASN A 112 -1.05 21.61 4.20
N CYS A 113 -0.93 20.29 4.32
CA CYS A 113 0.27 19.57 3.90
C CYS A 113 0.56 19.73 2.41
N ILE A 114 1.82 20.07 2.06
CA ILE A 114 2.21 20.41 0.67
C ILE A 114 2.07 19.24 -0.33
N TYR A 115 2.00 18.02 0.15
CA TYR A 115 1.86 16.80 -0.65
C TYR A 115 0.50 16.12 -0.48
N CYS A 116 -0.47 16.77 0.18
CA CYS A 116 -1.75 16.15 0.50
C CYS A 116 -2.54 15.82 -0.76
N GLN A 117 -2.83 14.54 -0.95
CA GLN A 117 -3.63 14.07 -2.09
C GLN A 117 -5.14 14.34 -1.91
N ALA A 118 -5.61 14.47 -0.66
CA ALA A 118 -7.01 14.80 -0.38
C ALA A 118 -7.38 16.23 -0.78
N GLY A 119 -6.37 17.07 -1.05
CA GLY A 119 -6.54 18.47 -1.42
C GLY A 119 -7.06 19.33 -0.27
N ASN A 120 -6.83 20.64 -0.37
CA ASN A 120 -7.49 21.60 0.51
C ASN A 120 -8.91 21.84 0.01
N LEU A 121 -9.82 20.96 0.35
CA LEU A 121 -11.24 21.23 0.12
C LEU A 121 -11.60 22.45 0.95
N ASN A 122 -12.16 23.46 0.28
CA ASN A 122 -12.62 24.68 0.91
C ASN A 122 -13.48 24.31 2.14
N GLN A 123 -13.04 24.68 3.34
CA GLN A 123 -13.68 24.39 4.63
C GLN A 123 -15.14 24.94 4.76
N LYS A 124 -15.69 25.48 3.69
CA LYS A 124 -17.05 26.06 3.65
C LYS A 124 -18.14 24.98 3.57
N GLU A 125 -17.82 23.77 3.15
CA GLU A 125 -18.77 22.67 3.04
C GLU A 125 -18.48 21.60 4.10
N ASN A 126 -19.55 20.99 4.60
CA ASN A 126 -19.42 19.90 5.57
C ASN A 126 -19.18 18.57 4.83
N TYR A 127 -17.93 18.17 4.76
CA TYR A 127 -17.51 16.88 4.16
C TYR A 127 -17.35 15.77 5.20
N ASN A 128 -18.08 15.81 6.29
CA ASN A 128 -18.10 14.77 7.30
C ASN A 128 -19.02 13.61 6.88
N MET A 129 -18.59 12.39 7.14
CA MET A 129 -19.42 11.20 6.98
C MET A 129 -20.59 11.24 7.98
N SER A 130 -21.81 11.04 7.50
CA SER A 130 -22.97 10.93 8.37
C SER A 130 -23.01 9.57 9.09
N LYS A 131 -23.70 9.49 10.23
CA LYS A 131 -23.93 8.21 10.95
C LYS A 131 -24.66 7.18 10.09
N GLU A 132 -25.56 7.62 9.20
CA GLU A 132 -26.24 6.73 8.26
C GLU A 132 -25.27 6.12 7.24
N THR A 133 -24.38 6.93 6.67
CA THR A 133 -23.33 6.44 5.75
C THR A 133 -22.35 5.52 6.49
N ALA A 134 -21.98 5.88 7.71
CA ALA A 134 -21.10 5.06 8.56
C ALA A 134 -21.72 3.69 8.85
N LYS A 135 -23.03 3.66 9.17
CA LYS A 135 -23.76 2.39 9.37
C LYS A 135 -23.67 1.49 8.15
N LYS A 136 -24.02 2.02 6.96
CA LYS A 136 -23.95 1.26 5.70
C LYS A 136 -22.55 0.73 5.40
N ALA A 137 -21.53 1.56 5.66
CA ALA A 137 -20.12 1.17 5.46
C ALA A 137 -19.69 0.06 6.43
N VAL A 138 -20.13 0.10 7.68
CA VAL A 138 -19.91 -0.99 8.64
C VAL A 138 -20.64 -2.25 8.21
N ASP A 139 -21.91 -2.16 7.82
CA ASP A 139 -22.71 -3.31 7.36
C ASP A 139 -21.96 -4.03 6.20
N ILE A 140 -21.48 -3.28 5.20
CA ILE A 140 -20.69 -3.82 4.08
C ILE A 140 -19.38 -4.46 4.56
N ALA A 141 -18.66 -3.81 5.49
CA ALA A 141 -17.41 -4.36 6.02
C ALA A 141 -17.64 -5.69 6.77
N MET A 142 -18.77 -5.79 7.47
CA MET A 142 -19.15 -7.00 8.22
C MET A 142 -19.57 -8.16 7.32
N GLU A 143 -19.90 -7.95 6.05
CA GLU A 143 -20.14 -9.01 5.05
C GLU A 143 -18.86 -9.77 4.67
N SER A 144 -17.66 -9.23 4.96
CA SER A 144 -16.42 -9.95 4.71
C SER A 144 -16.44 -11.33 5.39
N PRO A 145 -16.07 -12.43 4.68
CA PRO A 145 -16.02 -13.77 5.29
C PRO A 145 -14.86 -13.94 6.29
N SER A 146 -13.96 -12.93 6.41
CA SER A 146 -12.89 -12.96 7.41
C SER A 146 -13.45 -12.83 8.83
N ARG A 147 -12.86 -13.60 9.75
CA ARG A 147 -13.10 -13.43 11.19
C ARG A 147 -12.28 -12.31 11.82
N TYR A 148 -11.22 -11.85 11.13
CA TYR A 148 -10.34 -10.78 11.57
C TYR A 148 -10.50 -9.60 10.62
N LEU A 149 -10.92 -8.46 11.14
CA LEU A 149 -11.09 -7.23 10.40
C LEU A 149 -10.25 -6.12 11.03
N THR A 150 -9.78 -5.20 10.22
CA THR A 150 -9.15 -3.96 10.66
C THR A 150 -9.96 -2.79 10.13
N PHE A 151 -10.47 -1.96 11.04
CA PHE A 151 -11.14 -0.70 10.72
C PHE A 151 -10.16 0.44 10.95
N GLU A 152 -9.78 1.09 9.87
CA GLU A 152 -8.84 2.20 9.92
C GLU A 152 -9.53 3.53 9.66
N PHE A 153 -9.45 4.44 10.62
CA PHE A 153 -10.03 5.77 10.52
C PHE A 153 -9.03 6.73 9.90
N GLN A 154 -9.40 7.25 8.74
CA GLN A 154 -8.62 8.20 7.96
C GLN A 154 -9.47 9.37 7.51
N GLY A 155 -8.87 10.25 6.69
CA GLY A 155 -9.55 11.34 6.03
C GLY A 155 -8.60 12.50 5.72
N GLY A 156 -9.11 13.72 5.80
CA GLY A 156 -8.29 14.90 6.00
C GLY A 156 -7.70 14.85 7.40
N GLU A 157 -8.55 15.15 8.40
CA GLU A 157 -8.27 14.89 9.82
C GLU A 157 -9.48 14.18 10.45
N PRO A 158 -9.38 12.88 10.78
CA PRO A 158 -10.52 12.10 11.24
C PRO A 158 -11.09 12.60 12.58
N LEU A 159 -10.27 13.19 13.46
CA LEU A 159 -10.76 13.74 14.73
C LEU A 159 -11.72 14.93 14.58
N MET A 160 -11.82 15.53 13.38
CA MET A 160 -12.86 16.52 13.09
C MET A 160 -14.26 15.92 13.06
N ASN A 161 -14.37 14.59 12.99
CA ASN A 161 -15.63 13.85 13.03
C ASN A 161 -15.57 12.70 14.03
N PHE A 162 -15.10 12.98 15.24
CA PHE A 162 -14.91 11.99 16.29
C PHE A 162 -16.21 11.24 16.65
N GLU A 163 -17.34 11.92 16.65
CA GLU A 163 -18.63 11.27 16.94
C GLU A 163 -18.99 10.15 15.95
N THR A 164 -18.56 10.27 14.70
CA THR A 164 -18.73 9.19 13.73
C THR A 164 -17.75 8.05 13.98
N ILE A 165 -16.53 8.32 14.41
CA ILE A 165 -15.57 7.28 14.84
C ILE A 165 -16.14 6.49 16.00
N ARG A 166 -16.64 7.19 17.03
CA ARG A 166 -17.30 6.60 18.20
C ARG A 166 -18.44 5.68 17.76
N TYR A 167 -19.32 6.20 16.92
CA TYR A 167 -20.45 5.44 16.39
C TYR A 167 -20.03 4.17 15.65
N ILE A 168 -19.01 4.24 14.78
CA ILE A 168 -18.53 3.08 14.03
C ILE A 168 -18.00 2.00 14.98
N ILE A 169 -17.22 2.37 15.98
CA ILE A 169 -16.66 1.43 16.96
C ILE A 169 -17.80 0.77 17.76
N GLU A 170 -18.72 1.56 18.33
CA GLU A 170 -19.81 1.04 19.14
C GLU A 170 -20.75 0.16 18.31
N TYR A 171 -21.13 0.61 17.12
CA TYR A 171 -22.02 -0.15 16.25
C TYR A 171 -21.39 -1.46 15.77
N SER A 172 -20.16 -1.42 15.29
CA SER A 172 -19.48 -2.64 14.82
C SER A 172 -19.29 -3.67 15.94
N LYS A 173 -19.03 -3.23 17.18
CA LYS A 173 -19.00 -4.12 18.34
C LYS A 173 -20.36 -4.77 18.62
N SER A 174 -21.45 -4.01 18.48
CA SER A 174 -22.81 -4.52 18.74
C SER A 174 -23.26 -5.59 17.75
N ILE A 175 -22.68 -5.62 16.53
CA ILE A 175 -23.03 -6.58 15.47
C ILE A 175 -21.89 -7.52 15.10
N SER A 176 -20.84 -7.64 15.94
CA SER A 176 -19.59 -8.33 15.60
C SER A 176 -19.75 -9.82 15.28
N ASP A 177 -20.76 -10.48 15.83
CA ASP A 177 -21.09 -11.91 15.59
C ASP A 177 -19.85 -12.83 15.55
N GLY A 178 -19.00 -12.70 16.58
CA GLY A 178 -17.76 -13.49 16.72
C GLY A 178 -16.60 -13.07 15.83
N LYS A 179 -16.70 -11.94 15.12
CA LYS A 179 -15.56 -11.33 14.44
C LYS A 179 -14.72 -10.55 15.44
N TYR A 180 -13.40 -10.60 15.24
CA TYR A 180 -12.44 -9.77 15.93
C TYR A 180 -12.14 -8.55 15.07
N ILE A 181 -12.34 -7.35 15.63
CA ILE A 181 -12.12 -6.09 14.92
C ILE A 181 -11.02 -5.30 15.61
N GLU A 182 -9.94 -5.02 14.88
CA GLU A 182 -8.90 -4.07 15.27
C GLU A 182 -9.26 -2.67 14.79
N TYR A 183 -9.04 -1.67 15.63
CA TYR A 183 -9.30 -0.27 15.30
C TYR A 183 -7.99 0.50 15.22
N ASN A 184 -7.77 1.18 14.09
CA ASN A 184 -6.60 2.02 13.86
C ASN A 184 -7.04 3.45 13.55
N LEU A 185 -6.32 4.42 14.11
CA LEU A 185 -6.51 5.85 13.85
C LEU A 185 -5.25 6.42 13.21
N VAL A 186 -5.39 7.09 12.06
CA VAL A 186 -4.31 7.86 11.42
C VAL A 186 -4.66 9.34 11.51
N SER A 187 -3.99 10.09 12.38
CA SER A 187 -4.33 11.48 12.73
C SER A 187 -3.09 12.36 12.90
N ASN A 188 -3.22 13.66 12.65
CA ASN A 188 -2.23 14.65 13.01
C ASN A 188 -2.20 14.97 14.53
N LEU A 189 -3.13 14.43 15.28
CA LEU A 189 -3.33 14.50 16.74
C LEU A 189 -3.67 15.87 17.30
N THR A 190 -3.61 16.96 16.57
CA THR A 190 -3.76 18.31 17.15
C THR A 190 -5.10 18.54 17.84
N LEU A 191 -6.15 17.86 17.38
CA LEU A 191 -7.51 17.94 17.94
C LEU A 191 -7.75 16.92 19.07
N LEU A 192 -6.76 16.09 19.42
CA LEU A 192 -6.93 15.05 20.43
C LEU A 192 -7.20 15.66 21.82
N THR A 193 -8.29 15.24 22.46
CA THR A 193 -8.70 15.64 23.83
C THR A 193 -8.47 14.50 24.82
N ASP A 194 -8.57 14.77 26.11
CA ASP A 194 -8.50 13.73 27.15
C ASP A 194 -9.66 12.72 27.01
N GLU A 195 -10.86 13.18 26.73
CA GLU A 195 -12.02 12.33 26.51
C GLU A 195 -11.76 11.35 25.34
N MET A 196 -11.20 11.84 24.23
CA MET A 196 -10.86 10.99 23.09
C MET A 196 -9.78 9.96 23.46
N ILE A 197 -8.79 10.34 24.26
CA ILE A 197 -7.73 9.45 24.73
C ILE A 197 -8.32 8.30 25.53
N GLU A 198 -9.16 8.61 26.54
CA GLU A 198 -9.81 7.57 27.37
C GLU A 198 -10.67 6.65 26.49
N PHE A 199 -11.45 7.20 25.57
CA PHE A 199 -12.23 6.40 24.64
C PHE A 199 -11.38 5.46 23.78
N PHE A 200 -10.23 5.93 23.29
CA PHE A 200 -9.31 5.11 22.49
C PHE A 200 -8.63 4.02 23.32
N ILE A 201 -8.31 4.29 24.58
CA ILE A 201 -7.79 3.29 25.53
C ILE A 201 -8.82 2.17 25.73
N ASP A 202 -10.05 2.55 26.12
CA ASP A 202 -11.14 1.60 26.42
C ASP A 202 -11.46 0.71 25.21
N ASN A 203 -11.29 1.25 24.00
CA ASN A 203 -11.58 0.55 22.76
C ASN A 203 -10.35 -0.07 22.09
N LYS A 204 -9.16 -0.01 22.73
CA LYS A 204 -7.88 -0.55 22.24
C LYS A 204 -7.54 -0.06 20.83
N VAL A 205 -7.78 1.24 20.55
CA VAL A 205 -7.48 1.83 19.26
C VAL A 205 -5.98 2.06 19.14
N THR A 206 -5.38 1.51 18.09
CA THR A 206 -3.98 1.78 17.73
C THR A 206 -3.88 3.16 17.09
N ILE A 207 -2.97 4.00 17.59
CA ILE A 207 -2.80 5.36 17.10
C ILE A 207 -1.55 5.47 16.24
N CYS A 208 -1.70 6.02 15.04
CA CYS A 208 -0.64 6.37 14.14
C CYS A 208 -0.70 7.88 13.85
N THR A 209 0.45 8.54 13.94
CA THR A 209 0.56 9.97 13.64
C THR A 209 1.52 10.24 12.50
N SER A 210 1.56 11.48 12.06
CA SER A 210 2.39 11.91 10.93
C SER A 210 3.51 12.84 11.39
N ILE A 211 4.75 12.38 11.25
CA ILE A 211 5.96 13.18 11.54
C ILE A 211 6.95 13.01 10.40
N ASP A 212 7.32 14.11 9.74
CA ASP A 212 8.21 14.11 8.58
C ASP A 212 9.68 14.41 8.94
N GLY A 213 10.00 14.50 10.22
CA GLY A 213 11.36 14.76 10.69
C GLY A 213 11.45 15.86 11.75
N ASN A 214 12.48 16.71 11.67
CA ASN A 214 12.69 17.79 12.63
C ASN A 214 11.66 18.92 12.48
N ARG A 215 11.67 19.88 13.43
CA ARG A 215 10.71 20.99 13.50
C ARG A 215 10.63 21.81 12.21
N GLU A 216 11.77 22.12 11.61
CA GLU A 216 11.83 22.91 10.35
C GLU A 216 11.13 22.14 9.21
N LEU A 217 11.44 20.87 9.05
CA LEU A 217 10.91 20.04 7.99
C LEU A 217 9.41 19.77 8.18
N GLN A 218 8.99 19.42 9.39
CA GLN A 218 7.60 19.19 9.73
C GLN A 218 6.74 20.42 9.43
N ASN A 219 7.14 21.60 9.93
CA ASN A 219 6.39 22.83 9.73
C ASN A 219 6.34 23.28 8.26
N LYS A 220 7.40 22.98 7.50
CA LYS A 220 7.42 23.25 6.06
C LYS A 220 6.51 22.31 5.27
N ASN A 221 6.53 21.01 5.60
CA ASN A 221 5.78 20.00 4.89
C ASN A 221 4.29 19.99 5.30
N ARG A 222 4.01 20.28 6.57
CA ARG A 222 2.67 20.22 7.19
C ARG A 222 2.30 21.56 7.84
N PRO A 223 2.09 22.62 7.06
CA PRO A 223 1.67 23.92 7.60
C PRO A 223 0.35 23.82 8.38
N TYR A 224 0.31 24.47 9.54
CA TYR A 224 -0.84 24.51 10.45
C TYR A 224 -1.16 25.95 10.84
N LYS A 225 -2.12 26.60 10.19
CA LYS A 225 -2.74 27.92 10.54
C LYS A 225 -1.87 28.87 11.38
N ASN A 226 -0.67 29.20 10.94
CA ASN A 226 0.30 30.04 11.64
C ASN A 226 0.78 29.49 13.01
N ALA A 227 0.57 28.21 13.29
CA ALA A 227 1.03 27.52 14.48
C ALA A 227 2.19 26.55 14.15
N ASP A 228 2.85 26.07 15.19
CA ASP A 228 3.94 25.12 15.09
C ASP A 228 3.41 23.68 15.05
N SER A 229 3.23 23.13 13.85
CA SER A 229 2.70 21.78 13.67
C SER A 229 3.56 20.71 14.34
N TYR A 230 4.89 20.91 14.39
CA TYR A 230 5.79 19.98 15.08
C TYR A 230 5.53 19.98 16.57
N GLN A 231 5.56 21.17 17.21
CA GLN A 231 5.41 21.29 18.65
C GLN A 231 4.04 20.77 19.11
N GLU A 232 2.98 21.10 18.38
CA GLU A 232 1.62 20.61 18.67
C GLU A 232 1.55 19.08 18.62
N THR A 233 2.07 18.47 17.56
CA THR A 233 2.07 17.01 17.42
C THR A 233 2.93 16.35 18.51
N ILE A 234 4.12 16.87 18.79
CA ILE A 234 5.01 16.33 19.84
C ILE A 234 4.37 16.43 21.23
N ASN A 235 3.67 17.52 21.54
CA ASN A 235 2.97 17.65 22.82
C ASN A 235 1.90 16.55 22.99
N LYS A 236 1.14 16.24 21.92
CA LYS A 236 0.14 15.16 21.95
C LYS A 236 0.78 13.77 22.06
N ILE A 237 1.91 13.54 21.38
CA ILE A 237 2.66 12.28 21.52
C ILE A 237 3.15 12.10 22.97
N LYS A 238 3.70 13.15 23.60
CA LYS A 238 4.12 13.09 25.00
C LYS A 238 2.96 12.73 25.92
N LYS A 239 1.81 13.38 25.73
CA LYS A 239 0.59 13.10 26.48
C LYS A 239 0.12 11.65 26.33
N LEU A 240 0.16 11.09 25.13
CA LEU A 240 -0.16 9.68 24.88
C LEU A 240 0.86 8.74 25.56
N LYS A 241 2.14 9.07 25.51
CA LYS A 241 3.20 8.30 26.22
C LYS A 241 3.02 8.29 27.74
N GLU A 242 2.62 9.42 28.34
CA GLU A 242 2.31 9.50 29.78
C GLU A 242 1.17 8.55 30.17
N ARG A 243 0.27 8.25 29.22
CA ARG A 243 -0.81 7.26 29.38
C ARG A 243 -0.40 5.87 28.90
N GLN A 244 0.89 5.60 28.67
CA GLN A 244 1.48 4.33 28.22
C GLN A 244 0.93 3.83 26.85
N ILE A 245 0.43 4.76 26.00
CA ILE A 245 -0.02 4.46 24.67
C ILE A 245 1.17 4.50 23.70
N ILE A 246 1.36 3.42 22.94
CA ILE A 246 2.34 3.37 21.86
C ILE A 246 1.75 4.12 20.65
N VAL A 247 2.49 5.09 20.13
CA VAL A 247 2.13 5.85 18.94
C VAL A 247 3.05 5.46 17.81
N ASN A 248 2.48 4.94 16.74
CA ASN A 248 3.21 4.71 15.48
C ASN A 248 3.34 6.03 14.70
N ALA A 249 4.36 6.14 13.87
CA ALA A 249 4.58 7.32 13.05
C ALA A 249 4.70 6.97 11.57
N ILE A 250 4.08 7.80 10.72
CA ILE A 250 4.24 7.78 9.27
C ILE A 250 5.01 9.01 8.85
N GLU A 251 6.07 8.82 8.07
CA GLU A 251 6.85 9.87 7.45
C GLU A 251 6.57 9.92 5.94
N THR A 252 6.40 11.13 5.41
CA THR A 252 6.32 11.35 3.96
C THR A 252 7.60 11.98 3.45
N THR A 253 8.35 11.22 2.66
CA THR A 253 9.56 11.73 1.99
C THR A 253 9.20 12.75 0.92
N THR A 254 9.74 13.96 1.04
CA THR A 254 9.57 15.04 0.08
C THR A 254 10.91 15.44 -0.52
N LYS A 255 10.88 16.28 -1.58
CA LYS A 255 12.12 16.89 -2.12
C LYS A 255 12.91 17.64 -1.03
N HIS A 256 12.22 18.19 -0.03
CA HIS A 256 12.86 18.93 1.07
C HIS A 256 13.53 18.01 2.09
N SER A 257 13.00 16.78 2.29
CA SER A 257 13.60 15.82 3.22
C SER A 257 14.80 15.08 2.62
N LEU A 258 14.84 14.88 1.30
CA LEU A 258 15.91 14.14 0.61
C LEU A 258 17.31 14.69 0.84
N SER A 259 17.46 15.97 1.15
CA SER A 259 18.77 16.60 1.44
C SER A 259 19.12 16.60 2.94
N LYS A 260 18.23 16.14 3.82
CA LYS A 260 18.34 16.27 5.30
C LYS A 260 18.33 14.92 6.04
N TYR A 261 18.60 13.82 5.35
CA TYR A 261 18.56 12.46 5.90
C TYR A 261 19.82 12.05 6.71
N LYS A 262 20.72 13.01 6.97
CA LYS A 262 21.94 12.80 7.76
C LYS A 262 21.70 13.00 9.24
#